data_236c94b4b72aefabed58051bc87d2083
#
_entry.id   236c94b4b72aefabed58051bc87d2083
#
_cell.length_a   1.000
_cell.length_b   1.000
_cell.length_c   1.000
_cell.angle_alpha   90.00
_cell.angle_beta   90.00
_cell.angle_gamma   90.00
#
_symmetry.space_group_name_H-M   'P 1'
#
loop_
_entity.id
_entity.type
_entity.pdbx_description
1 polymer ?
#
loop_
_entity_poly.entity_id
_entity_poly.type
_entity_poly.pdbx_seq_one_letter_code
_entity_poly.pdbx_strand_id
1 'polypeptide(L)'
;NKPEELDKKDLKVQISINQKNSTESRSLGFRFRNSFMPDSINNIDLALSQMSYILTPEERKELKKLKQSDKENFFKKAWARRDPKPDTKINELMDEYYARVAFTEENFSRGTAGGWRSDMGMIFILFGKPDDIQRYSSMQSNYSYETWYYFSIGQEFAFIDDYGFGDYRLRYPFVY
;
A
#
# COMPACT_ATOMS: atom_id res chain seq x y z
N ASN A 1 -1.19 3.82 39.65
CA ASN A 1 -1.92 3.32 38.48
C ASN A 1 -0.97 3.37 37.29
N LYS A 2 -0.41 2.21 36.92
CA LYS A 2 0.35 2.04 35.69
C LYS A 2 -0.60 2.12 34.50
N PRO A 3 -0.24 2.79 33.40
CA PRO A 3 -0.98 2.64 32.15
C PRO A 3 -0.81 1.21 31.66
N GLU A 4 -1.91 0.56 31.33
CA GLU A 4 -1.95 -0.75 30.69
C GLU A 4 -1.10 -0.71 29.40
N GLU A 5 -0.16 -1.61 29.36
CA GLU A 5 0.65 -1.95 28.20
C GLU A 5 -0.27 -2.61 27.20
N LEU A 6 -0.80 -1.82 26.23
CA LEU A 6 -1.58 -2.36 25.12
C LEU A 6 -0.68 -3.26 24.27
N ASP A 7 -1.11 -4.50 24.19
CA ASP A 7 -0.52 -5.64 23.50
C ASP A 7 -0.07 -5.27 22.08
N LYS A 8 1.22 -5.33 21.83
CA LYS A 8 1.83 -5.10 20.51
C LYS A 8 1.48 -6.29 19.63
N LYS A 9 0.37 -6.21 18.90
CA LYS A 9 0.07 -7.17 17.86
C LYS A 9 1.05 -6.98 16.71
N ASP A 10 2.08 -7.81 16.70
CA ASP A 10 2.96 -7.98 15.54
C ASP A 10 2.12 -8.62 14.41
N LEU A 11 1.67 -7.81 13.45
CA LEU A 11 1.06 -8.33 12.23
C LEU A 11 2.18 -8.93 11.37
N LYS A 12 2.36 -10.24 11.44
CA LYS A 12 3.27 -10.96 10.55
C LYS A 12 2.58 -11.16 9.20
N VAL A 13 2.99 -10.41 8.21
CA VAL A 13 2.60 -10.69 6.82
C VAL A 13 3.52 -11.77 6.29
N GLN A 14 3.02 -12.99 6.15
CA GLN A 14 3.75 -14.06 5.46
C GLN A 14 3.50 -13.94 3.96
N ILE A 15 4.55 -13.63 3.20
CA ILE A 15 4.53 -13.75 1.74
C ILE A 15 5.05 -15.16 1.43
N SER A 16 4.16 -16.07 1.07
CA SER A 16 4.54 -17.39 0.58
C SER A 16 4.93 -17.27 -0.88
N ILE A 17 6.19 -17.51 -1.19
CA ILE A 17 6.71 -17.55 -2.56
C ILE A 17 6.77 -19.02 -2.95
N ASN A 18 5.87 -19.45 -3.83
CA ASN A 18 5.98 -20.77 -4.46
C ASN A 18 6.91 -20.67 -5.68
N GLN A 19 8.19 -20.89 -5.47
CA GLN A 19 9.07 -21.29 -6.57
C GLN A 19 9.00 -22.79 -6.73
N LYS A 20 8.97 -23.25 -7.98
CA LYS A 20 8.95 -24.67 -8.35
C LYS A 20 10.26 -25.35 -7.95
N ASN A 21 10.75 -25.27 -6.75
CA ASN A 21 11.84 -26.01 -6.10
C ASN A 21 12.44 -25.35 -4.86
N SER A 22 11.87 -24.22 -4.35
CA SER A 22 12.25 -23.74 -3.03
C SER A 22 11.14 -22.90 -2.42
N THR A 23 10.67 -23.28 -1.24
CA THR A 23 9.74 -22.50 -0.44
C THR A 23 10.54 -21.55 0.43
N GLU A 24 10.75 -20.32 -0.01
CA GLU A 24 11.25 -19.26 0.87
C GLU A 24 10.05 -18.49 1.43
N SER A 25 9.78 -18.69 2.71
CA SER A 25 8.83 -17.86 3.45
C SER A 25 9.61 -16.71 4.11
N ARG A 26 9.40 -15.47 3.65
CA ARG A 26 9.84 -14.27 4.36
C ARG A 26 8.69 -13.77 5.21
N SER A 27 8.85 -13.84 6.52
CA SER A 27 7.95 -13.18 7.47
C SER A 27 8.40 -11.73 7.65
N LEU A 28 7.57 -10.78 7.20
CA LEU A 28 7.76 -9.36 7.45
C LEU A 28 6.96 -8.98 8.70
N GLY A 29 7.66 -8.60 9.76
CA GLY A 29 7.04 -8.13 10.99
C GLY A 29 6.76 -6.63 10.90
N PHE A 30 5.50 -6.24 11.02
CA PHE A 30 5.12 -4.84 11.19
C PHE A 30 5.07 -4.49 12.66
N ARG A 31 5.75 -3.40 13.05
CA ARG A 31 5.55 -2.77 14.35
C ARG A 31 4.62 -1.59 14.18
N PHE A 32 3.40 -1.71 14.66
CA PHE A 32 2.53 -0.55 14.81
C PHE A 32 3.01 0.28 16.01
N ARG A 33 3.38 1.54 15.77
CA ARG A 33 3.49 2.51 16.85
C ARG A 33 2.08 2.97 17.20
N ASN A 34 1.72 2.88 18.47
CA ASN A 34 0.48 3.47 18.98
C ASN A 34 0.38 4.94 18.59
N SER A 35 -0.74 5.32 18.02
CA SER A 35 -1.02 6.62 17.43
C SER A 35 -0.24 6.83 16.12
N PHE A 36 -0.74 6.20 15.08
CA PHE A 36 -0.22 6.40 13.73
C PHE A 36 -0.74 7.74 13.17
N MET A 37 -0.09 8.83 13.59
CA MET A 37 0.10 9.96 12.69
C MET A 37 1.31 9.53 11.84
N PRO A 38 1.16 9.26 10.54
CA PRO A 38 2.31 8.94 9.71
C PRO A 38 3.36 10.03 9.87
N ASP A 39 4.66 9.67 9.90
CA ASP A 39 5.73 10.67 9.76
C ASP A 39 5.50 11.58 8.52
N SER A 40 4.68 11.13 7.58
CA SER A 40 4.13 11.87 6.45
C SER A 40 3.17 13.01 6.82
N ILE A 41 2.64 13.10 8.05
CA ILE A 41 1.86 14.29 8.44
C ILE A 41 2.76 15.46 8.79
N ASN A 42 4.03 15.26 9.05
CA ASN A 42 5.00 16.34 8.99
C ASN A 42 5.11 16.91 7.55
N ASN A 43 4.60 16.17 6.54
CA ASN A 43 4.47 16.61 5.17
C ASN A 43 3.06 16.27 4.65
N ILE A 44 2.12 17.19 4.88
CA ILE A 44 0.71 17.03 4.45
C ILE A 44 0.57 16.80 2.94
N ASP A 45 1.46 17.37 2.13
CA ASP A 45 1.43 17.20 0.68
C ASP A 45 1.76 15.77 0.29
N LEU A 46 2.71 15.15 0.97
CA LEU A 46 3.04 13.74 0.77
C LEU A 46 1.87 12.84 1.20
N ALA A 47 1.29 13.09 2.38
CA ALA A 47 0.16 12.32 2.88
C ALA A 47 -1.04 12.37 1.91
N LEU A 48 -1.37 13.56 1.39
CA LEU A 48 -2.42 13.74 0.40
C LEU A 48 -2.08 13.08 -0.95
N SER A 49 -0.82 13.13 -1.37
CA SER A 49 -0.37 12.44 -2.58
C SER A 49 -0.52 10.92 -2.44
N GLN A 50 -0.12 10.36 -1.31
CA GLN A 50 -0.29 8.94 -1.01
C GLN A 50 -1.77 8.53 -0.95
N MET A 51 -2.66 9.43 -0.46
CA MET A 51 -4.10 9.21 -0.39
C MET A 51 -4.80 9.27 -1.76
N SER A 52 -4.11 9.66 -2.82
CA SER A 52 -4.70 9.89 -4.15
C SER A 52 -5.46 8.68 -4.72
N TYR A 53 -5.08 7.46 -4.35
CA TYR A 53 -5.73 6.23 -4.83
C TYR A 53 -7.17 6.04 -4.37
N ILE A 54 -7.54 6.63 -3.23
CA ILE A 54 -8.88 6.48 -2.63
C ILE A 54 -9.72 7.77 -2.67
N LEU A 55 -9.18 8.88 -3.19
CA LEU A 55 -9.94 10.11 -3.35
C LEU A 55 -10.96 9.99 -4.50
N THR A 56 -12.18 10.44 -4.25
CA THR A 56 -13.19 10.56 -5.31
C THR A 56 -12.79 11.63 -6.34
N PRO A 57 -13.37 11.63 -7.55
CA PRO A 57 -13.13 12.69 -8.54
C PRO A 57 -13.42 14.09 -7.99
N GLU A 58 -14.47 14.23 -7.18
CA GLU A 58 -14.87 15.50 -6.53
C GLU A 58 -13.81 15.94 -5.52
N GLU A 59 -13.35 15.03 -4.65
CA GLU A 59 -12.30 15.29 -3.68
C GLU A 59 -10.97 15.68 -4.35
N ARG A 60 -10.60 14.99 -5.44
CA ARG A 60 -9.42 15.36 -6.25
C ARG A 60 -9.54 16.77 -6.83
N LYS A 61 -10.75 17.15 -7.30
CA LYS A 61 -11.03 18.49 -7.84
C LYS A 61 -11.01 19.56 -6.75
N GLU A 62 -11.53 19.25 -5.56
CA GLU A 62 -11.46 20.11 -4.39
C GLU A 62 -10.00 20.34 -3.96
N LEU A 63 -9.23 19.26 -3.77
CA LEU A 63 -7.83 19.30 -3.34
C LEU A 63 -6.97 20.21 -4.22
N LYS A 64 -7.17 20.18 -5.55
CA LYS A 64 -6.43 21.03 -6.50
C LYS A 64 -6.63 22.54 -6.29
N LYS A 65 -7.72 22.95 -5.62
CA LYS A 65 -8.07 24.36 -5.39
C LYS A 65 -7.73 24.84 -3.98
N LEU A 66 -7.33 23.92 -3.09
CA LEU A 66 -7.07 24.25 -1.68
C LEU A 66 -5.79 25.06 -1.50
N LYS A 67 -5.86 26.00 -0.57
CA LYS A 67 -4.65 26.66 -0.03
C LYS A 67 -3.93 25.70 0.92
N GLN A 68 -2.64 25.95 1.15
CA GLN A 68 -1.82 25.11 2.04
C GLN A 68 -2.43 25.00 3.45
N SER A 69 -2.96 26.10 3.98
CA SER A 69 -3.61 26.16 5.31
C SER A 69 -4.81 25.21 5.47
N ASP A 70 -5.45 24.83 4.36
CA ASP A 70 -6.72 24.09 4.40
C ASP A 70 -6.52 22.57 4.18
N LYS A 71 -5.33 22.17 3.75
CA LYS A 71 -5.00 20.79 3.39
C LYS A 71 -5.10 19.82 4.56
N GLU A 72 -4.67 20.19 5.75
CA GLU A 72 -4.82 19.34 6.94
C GLU A 72 -6.29 19.11 7.31
N ASN A 73 -7.12 20.15 7.22
CA ASN A 73 -8.55 20.03 7.49
C ASN A 73 -9.24 19.15 6.45
N PHE A 74 -8.87 19.29 5.17
CA PHE A 74 -9.33 18.41 4.11
C PHE A 74 -8.96 16.96 4.40
N PHE A 75 -7.70 16.69 4.74
CA PHE A 75 -7.20 15.35 5.06
C PHE A 75 -8.00 14.70 6.19
N LYS A 76 -8.17 15.43 7.31
CA LYS A 76 -8.95 14.95 8.47
C LYS A 76 -10.41 14.65 8.09
N LYS A 77 -11.05 15.53 7.32
CA LYS A 77 -12.44 15.33 6.87
C LYS A 77 -12.57 14.14 5.90
N ALA A 78 -11.61 13.98 5.00
CA ALA A 78 -11.62 12.89 4.02
C ALA A 78 -11.48 11.53 4.71
N TRP A 79 -10.65 11.41 5.75
CA TRP A 79 -10.53 10.18 6.54
C TRP A 79 -11.74 9.97 7.47
N ALA A 80 -12.26 11.03 8.09
CA ALA A 80 -13.46 10.91 8.92
C ALA A 80 -14.68 10.37 8.15
N ARG A 81 -14.83 10.71 6.86
CA ARG A 81 -15.89 10.14 6.00
C ARG A 81 -15.72 8.65 5.72
N ARG A 82 -14.50 8.12 5.86
CA ARG A 82 -14.11 6.74 5.59
C ARG A 82 -13.92 5.91 6.85
N ASP A 83 -14.14 6.52 8.00
CA ASP A 83 -14.00 5.86 9.29
C ASP A 83 -15.09 4.81 9.48
N PRO A 84 -14.74 3.51 9.60
CA PRO A 84 -15.72 2.46 9.80
C PRO A 84 -16.35 2.47 11.21
N LYS A 85 -15.70 3.14 12.18
CA LYS A 85 -16.13 3.23 13.57
C LYS A 85 -15.93 4.63 14.15
N PRO A 86 -16.76 5.61 13.76
CA PRO A 86 -16.58 7.01 14.16
C PRO A 86 -16.58 7.27 15.67
N ASP A 87 -17.11 6.32 16.46
CA ASP A 87 -17.18 6.41 17.92
C ASP A 87 -15.86 6.06 18.62
N THR A 88 -14.87 5.56 17.87
CA THR A 88 -13.55 5.24 18.39
C THR A 88 -12.56 6.40 18.18
N LYS A 89 -11.44 6.38 18.91
CA LYS A 89 -10.36 7.36 18.72
C LYS A 89 -9.44 7.06 17.54
N ILE A 90 -9.60 5.89 16.95
CA ILE A 90 -8.71 5.33 15.93
C ILE A 90 -9.55 5.12 14.68
N ASN A 91 -9.07 5.57 13.54
CA ASN A 91 -9.62 5.22 12.24
C ASN A 91 -8.85 4.01 11.70
N GLU A 92 -9.41 2.82 11.88
CA GLU A 92 -8.76 1.56 11.51
C GLU A 92 -8.47 1.47 10.00
N LEU A 93 -9.33 2.08 9.18
CA LEU A 93 -9.09 2.10 7.73
C LEU A 93 -7.89 2.98 7.36
N MET A 94 -7.73 4.12 8.03
CA MET A 94 -6.56 4.99 7.82
C MET A 94 -5.28 4.29 8.26
N ASP A 95 -5.30 3.64 9.40
CA ASP A 95 -4.14 2.92 9.93
C ASP A 95 -3.73 1.78 9.00
N GLU A 96 -4.67 0.97 8.53
CA GLU A 96 -4.42 -0.09 7.56
C GLU A 96 -3.87 0.46 6.25
N TYR A 97 -4.44 1.54 5.74
CA TYR A 97 -4.00 2.17 4.50
C TYR A 97 -2.54 2.62 4.57
N TYR A 98 -2.17 3.34 5.62
CA TYR A 98 -0.79 3.82 5.76
C TYR A 98 0.20 2.73 6.16
N ALA A 99 -0.26 1.67 6.82
CA ALA A 99 0.55 0.47 7.00
C ALA A 99 0.91 -0.17 5.65
N ARG A 100 -0.04 -0.23 4.71
CA ARG A 100 0.21 -0.69 3.34
C ARG A 100 1.15 0.25 2.59
N VAL A 101 0.98 1.57 2.73
CA VAL A 101 1.90 2.56 2.14
C VAL A 101 3.33 2.33 2.65
N ALA A 102 3.52 2.20 3.96
CA ALA A 102 4.82 1.92 4.55
C ALA A 102 5.43 0.62 4.03
N PHE A 103 4.62 -0.45 3.94
CA PHE A 103 5.06 -1.71 3.34
C PHE A 103 5.56 -1.54 1.91
N THR A 104 4.85 -0.76 1.09
CA THR A 104 5.24 -0.55 -0.31
C THR A 104 6.53 0.24 -0.43
N GLU A 105 6.78 1.18 0.47
CA GLU A 105 8.06 1.91 0.52
C GLU A 105 9.23 0.98 0.82
N GLU A 106 9.08 0.05 1.73
CA GLU A 106 10.13 -0.91 2.08
C GLU A 106 10.38 -1.95 1.00
N ASN A 107 9.33 -2.38 0.28
CA ASN A 107 9.40 -3.57 -0.57
C ASN A 107 9.40 -3.27 -2.08
N PHE A 108 8.83 -2.15 -2.52
CA PHE A 108 8.65 -1.84 -3.94
C PHE A 108 9.35 -0.55 -4.39
N SER A 109 10.09 0.13 -3.50
CA SER A 109 10.90 1.29 -3.88
C SER A 109 12.04 0.90 -4.80
N ARG A 110 12.23 1.68 -5.88
CA ARG A 110 13.31 1.53 -6.84
C ARG A 110 13.94 2.89 -7.13
N GLY A 111 15.23 2.99 -6.93
CA GLY A 111 15.95 4.27 -7.11
C GLY A 111 15.37 5.38 -6.23
N THR A 112 15.00 6.51 -6.85
CA THR A 112 14.42 7.68 -6.17
C THR A 112 12.89 7.68 -6.14
N ALA A 113 12.24 6.72 -6.81
CA ALA A 113 10.79 6.61 -6.82
C ALA A 113 10.31 5.85 -5.58
N GLY A 114 9.41 6.43 -4.83
CA GLY A 114 8.79 5.77 -3.67
C GLY A 114 7.98 4.54 -4.10
N GLY A 115 8.04 3.49 -3.31
CA GLY A 115 7.38 2.21 -3.60
C GLY A 115 5.87 2.32 -3.77
N TRP A 116 5.24 3.27 -3.06
CA TRP A 116 3.82 3.53 -3.19
C TRP A 116 3.40 4.05 -4.57
N ARG A 117 4.35 4.63 -5.36
CA ARG A 117 4.10 5.09 -6.73
C ARG A 117 4.24 4.00 -7.78
N SER A 118 4.83 2.87 -7.43
CA SER A 118 4.95 1.74 -8.35
C SER A 118 3.59 1.10 -8.62
N ASP A 119 3.45 0.41 -9.75
CA ASP A 119 2.22 -0.31 -10.07
C ASP A 119 1.92 -1.40 -9.04
N MET A 120 2.95 -2.14 -8.58
CA MET A 120 2.81 -3.10 -7.49
C MET A 120 2.37 -2.41 -6.19
N GLY A 121 2.96 -1.25 -5.87
CA GLY A 121 2.59 -0.47 -4.70
C GLY A 121 1.14 -0.01 -4.75
N MET A 122 0.69 0.50 -5.87
CA MET A 122 -0.71 0.90 -6.06
C MET A 122 -1.68 -0.26 -5.81
N ILE A 123 -1.45 -1.40 -6.43
CA ILE A 123 -2.31 -2.59 -6.26
C ILE A 123 -2.28 -3.08 -4.81
N PHE A 124 -1.10 -3.13 -4.18
CA PHE A 124 -0.98 -3.54 -2.78
C PHE A 124 -1.70 -2.59 -1.82
N ILE A 125 -1.61 -1.27 -2.04
CA ILE A 125 -2.31 -0.28 -1.21
C ILE A 125 -3.83 -0.46 -1.33
N LEU A 126 -4.33 -0.65 -2.55
CA LEU A 126 -5.77 -0.76 -2.79
C LEU A 126 -6.35 -2.09 -2.30
N PHE A 127 -5.68 -3.21 -2.56
CA PHE A 127 -6.24 -4.54 -2.33
C PHE A 127 -5.57 -5.31 -1.19
N GLY A 128 -4.45 -4.80 -0.67
CA GLY A 128 -3.68 -5.49 0.37
C GLY A 128 -2.81 -6.62 -0.19
N LYS A 129 -2.52 -7.58 0.68
CA LYS A 129 -1.74 -8.76 0.32
C LYS A 129 -2.52 -9.66 -0.63
N PRO A 130 -1.95 -10.08 -1.78
CA PRO A 130 -2.59 -11.07 -2.64
C PRO A 130 -2.71 -12.44 -1.95
N ASP A 131 -3.73 -13.21 -2.34
CA ASP A 131 -3.96 -14.57 -1.85
C ASP A 131 -2.92 -15.54 -2.39
N ASP A 132 -2.50 -15.35 -3.67
CA ASP A 132 -1.44 -16.14 -4.31
C ASP A 132 -0.59 -15.28 -5.24
N ILE A 133 0.67 -15.66 -5.41
CA ILE A 133 1.64 -14.99 -6.29
C ILE A 133 2.34 -16.03 -7.15
N GLN A 134 2.18 -15.92 -8.46
CA GLN A 134 2.90 -16.74 -9.42
C GLN A 134 4.00 -15.94 -10.11
N ARG A 135 5.23 -16.45 -10.08
CA ARG A 135 6.40 -15.83 -10.68
C ARG A 135 6.94 -16.67 -11.82
N TYR A 136 7.24 -15.99 -12.89
CA TYR A 136 7.83 -16.60 -14.08
C TYR A 136 9.07 -15.82 -14.51
N SER A 137 10.18 -16.50 -14.60
CA SER A 137 11.39 -15.98 -15.19
C SER A 137 11.81 -16.87 -16.34
N SER A 138 12.13 -16.31 -17.48
CA SER A 138 12.64 -17.06 -18.61
C SER A 138 14.16 -16.89 -18.69
N MET A 139 14.90 -18.01 -18.69
CA MET A 139 16.36 -17.97 -18.91
C MET A 139 16.74 -17.52 -20.32
N GLN A 140 15.80 -17.52 -21.27
CA GLN A 140 16.03 -17.17 -22.69
C GLN A 140 15.61 -15.74 -23.02
N SER A 141 14.85 -15.09 -22.15
CA SER A 141 14.38 -13.72 -22.32
C SER A 141 14.69 -12.92 -21.06
N ASN A 142 15.18 -11.70 -21.22
CA ASN A 142 15.52 -10.81 -20.10
C ASN A 142 14.29 -10.23 -19.35
N TYR A 143 13.10 -10.77 -19.58
CA TYR A 143 11.91 -10.31 -18.90
C TYR A 143 11.43 -11.32 -17.86
N SER A 144 10.92 -10.79 -16.75
CA SER A 144 10.24 -11.54 -15.70
C SER A 144 8.81 -11.05 -15.58
N TYR A 145 7.90 -11.91 -15.23
CA TYR A 145 6.56 -11.46 -14.88
C TYR A 145 6.06 -12.14 -13.60
N GLU A 146 5.18 -11.42 -12.91
CA GLU A 146 4.58 -11.82 -11.66
C GLU A 146 3.08 -11.58 -11.73
N THR A 147 2.26 -12.60 -11.40
CA THR A 147 0.81 -12.48 -11.35
C THR A 147 0.32 -12.60 -9.92
N TRP A 148 -0.43 -11.62 -9.46
CA TRP A 148 -1.06 -11.58 -8.15
C TRP A 148 -2.53 -11.92 -8.26
N TYR A 149 -2.99 -12.85 -7.43
CA TYR A 149 -4.37 -13.32 -7.40
C TYR A 149 -5.07 -12.84 -6.13
N TYR A 150 -6.29 -12.33 -6.29
CA TYR A 150 -7.18 -11.89 -5.23
C TYR A 150 -8.50 -12.64 -5.37
N PHE A 151 -8.61 -13.81 -4.73
CA PHE A 151 -9.73 -14.74 -4.95
C PHE A 151 -11.04 -14.18 -4.42
N SER A 152 -11.02 -13.44 -3.31
CA SER A 152 -12.21 -12.85 -2.70
C SER A 152 -12.95 -11.86 -3.60
N ILE A 153 -12.24 -11.22 -4.51
CA ILE A 153 -12.77 -10.23 -5.46
C ILE A 153 -12.72 -10.70 -6.91
N GLY A 154 -12.21 -11.91 -7.16
CA GLY A 154 -12.11 -12.49 -8.51
C GLY A 154 -11.21 -11.68 -9.45
N GLN A 155 -10.14 -11.04 -8.93
CA GLN A 155 -9.22 -10.22 -9.70
C GLN A 155 -7.83 -10.84 -9.75
N GLU A 156 -7.14 -10.61 -10.88
CA GLU A 156 -5.73 -10.92 -11.04
C GLU A 156 -5.00 -9.72 -11.66
N PHE A 157 -3.77 -9.48 -11.23
CA PHE A 157 -2.91 -8.42 -11.74
C PHE A 157 -1.59 -9.00 -12.19
N ALA A 158 -1.30 -8.85 -13.48
CA ALA A 158 -0.04 -9.28 -14.07
C ALA A 158 0.92 -8.10 -14.19
N PHE A 159 2.13 -8.27 -13.67
CA PHE A 159 3.21 -7.30 -13.71
C PHE A 159 4.36 -7.84 -14.53
N ILE A 160 4.97 -6.99 -15.37
CA ILE A 160 6.09 -7.34 -16.24
C ILE A 160 7.29 -6.47 -15.90
N ASP A 161 8.45 -7.08 -15.76
CA ASP A 161 9.75 -6.42 -15.72
C ASP A 161 10.44 -6.69 -17.06
N ASP A 162 10.30 -5.74 -18.00
CA ASP A 162 10.79 -5.88 -19.38
C ASP A 162 12.31 -5.88 -19.48
N TYR A 163 12.99 -5.36 -18.47
CA TYR A 163 14.45 -5.14 -18.52
C TYR A 163 15.22 -5.93 -17.46
N GLY A 164 14.56 -6.65 -16.57
CA GLY A 164 15.20 -7.42 -15.50
C GLY A 164 15.79 -6.56 -14.37
N PHE A 165 15.37 -5.28 -14.25
CA PHE A 165 15.84 -4.37 -13.21
C PHE A 165 14.94 -4.33 -11.98
N GLY A 166 13.87 -5.13 -11.96
CA GLY A 166 12.89 -5.17 -10.90
C GLY A 166 11.87 -4.04 -10.96
N ASP A 167 11.77 -3.30 -12.08
CA ASP A 167 10.74 -2.28 -12.32
C ASP A 167 9.50 -2.94 -12.95
N TYR A 168 8.71 -3.58 -12.11
CA TYR A 168 7.51 -4.28 -12.52
C TYR A 168 6.39 -3.31 -12.85
N ARG A 169 5.88 -3.37 -14.08
CA ARG A 169 4.76 -2.57 -14.58
C ARG A 169 3.54 -3.43 -14.84
N LEU A 170 2.35 -2.89 -14.56
CA LEU A 170 1.09 -3.55 -14.89
C LEU A 170 1.00 -3.81 -16.39
N ARG A 171 0.74 -5.07 -16.76
CA ARG A 171 0.50 -5.45 -18.15
C ARG A 171 -0.71 -4.76 -18.74
N TYR A 172 -1.75 -4.59 -17.93
CA TYR A 172 -2.97 -3.88 -18.31
C TYR A 172 -3.20 -2.74 -17.31
N PRO A 173 -3.41 -1.49 -17.78
CA PRO A 173 -3.67 -0.36 -16.90
C PRO A 173 -4.88 -0.63 -16.00
N PHE A 174 -4.74 -0.34 -14.71
CA PHE A 174 -5.83 -0.37 -13.76
C PHE A 174 -6.33 1.05 -13.51
N VAL A 175 -7.65 1.25 -13.63
CA VAL A 175 -8.32 2.53 -13.37
C VAL A 175 -9.11 2.41 -12.06
N TYR A 176 -8.84 3.29 -11.10
CA TYR A 176 -9.43 3.35 -9.76
C TYR A 176 -10.23 4.64 -9.54
#